data_09d3d7de1b7ee8a8a132439b870aad89
#
_entry.id   09d3d7de1b7ee8a8a132439b870aad89
#
_cell.length_a   1.000
_cell.length_b   1.000
_cell.length_c   1.000
_cell.angle_alpha   90.00
_cell.angle_beta   90.00
_cell.angle_gamma   90.00
#
_symmetry.space_group_name_H-M   'P 1'
#
loop_
_entity.id
_entity.type
_entity.pdbx_description
1 polymer ?
#
loop_
_entity_poly.entity_id
_entity_poly.type
_entity_poly.pdbx_seq_one_letter_code
_entity_poly.pdbx_strand_id
1 'polypeptide(L)'
;MDIKEQIHGLTEEMLTNLGRLVAIDSQLGTPAEGKPFGEGPAKALEEGLKIAQELGFKTVNLDNYCGYAEMGEGDEIVGIAGHLDIVPVGGDWSYDPFKLTREGDYVYGRGTTDDKGPVLEALYAMKLLRDSGVKLNKRVRLIMGCTEETGSKCMEHYNEVAEELSCGFTPDASFPCIHGEKGLLQMMAYSKNTKIISADGGFVFNAVCDSSTIVVPAEEGLKERLEAVLAETKLQEYKVTEENGQISIYAKGVPAHASTPTLGVNAIGVTFECLEKAGFKDDFVEFYNTHIGTSCDGKGIGLKFVDEYGELTLCNGMIKTENDVISCTIDIRVPVTLKSDEVRRMCEGRLEDENGRIEILGIGDALFFPRESPLVNALYKAYTDVTGDTENKPMVIGGGTYAKSLKNIIAFGPEKPGIDYRIHSADEFILVSGMAEAVLVYMEAIKNLLAI
;
A
#
# COMPACT_ATOMS: atom_id res chain seq x y z
N MET A 1 -38.50 -10.03 -3.07
CA MET A 1 -37.47 -10.62 -2.21
C MET A 1 -36.67 -9.47 -1.66
N ASP A 2 -36.41 -9.44 -0.35
CA ASP A 2 -35.62 -8.40 0.25
C ASP A 2 -34.16 -8.48 -0.31
N ILE A 3 -33.56 -7.34 -0.62
CA ILE A 3 -32.19 -7.28 -1.15
C ILE A 3 -31.20 -8.00 -0.22
N LYS A 4 -31.42 -7.92 1.09
CA LYS A 4 -30.60 -8.64 2.07
C LYS A 4 -30.73 -10.16 1.96
N GLU A 5 -31.93 -10.68 1.66
CA GLU A 5 -32.12 -12.11 1.41
C GLU A 5 -31.45 -12.57 0.11
N GLN A 6 -31.48 -11.71 -0.93
CA GLN A 6 -30.80 -12.00 -2.21
C GLN A 6 -29.28 -12.09 -2.01
N ILE A 7 -28.69 -11.16 -1.25
CA ILE A 7 -27.24 -11.16 -0.99
C ILE A 7 -26.84 -12.40 -0.19
N HIS A 8 -27.60 -12.75 0.83
CA HIS A 8 -27.31 -13.96 1.62
C HIS A 8 -27.30 -15.22 0.74
N GLY A 9 -28.21 -15.30 -0.24
CA GLY A 9 -28.23 -16.39 -1.23
C GLY A 9 -27.02 -16.41 -2.17
N LEU A 10 -26.41 -15.24 -2.44
CA LEU A 10 -25.24 -15.11 -3.31
C LEU A 10 -23.90 -15.29 -2.58
N THR A 11 -23.90 -15.28 -1.25
CA THR A 11 -22.64 -15.33 -0.47
C THR A 11 -21.84 -16.60 -0.75
N GLU A 12 -22.46 -17.76 -0.83
CA GLU A 12 -21.76 -19.02 -1.13
C GLU A 12 -21.24 -19.07 -2.58
N GLU A 13 -21.96 -18.44 -3.51
CA GLU A 13 -21.48 -18.29 -4.90
C GLU A 13 -20.26 -17.35 -4.95
N MET A 14 -20.29 -16.22 -4.22
CA MET A 14 -19.15 -15.30 -4.10
C MET A 14 -17.93 -16.01 -3.51
N LEU A 15 -18.10 -16.75 -2.41
CA LEU A 15 -17.00 -17.51 -1.78
C LEU A 15 -16.45 -18.58 -2.71
N THR A 16 -17.30 -19.25 -3.49
CA THR A 16 -16.84 -20.20 -4.50
C THR A 16 -15.97 -19.51 -5.55
N ASN A 17 -16.40 -18.36 -6.06
CA ASN A 17 -15.65 -17.59 -7.05
C ASN A 17 -14.39 -16.96 -6.45
N LEU A 18 -14.41 -16.51 -5.18
CA LEU A 18 -13.22 -16.05 -4.48
C LEU A 18 -12.19 -17.18 -4.36
N GLY A 19 -12.63 -18.39 -4.03
CA GLY A 19 -11.74 -19.57 -3.99
C GLY A 19 -11.05 -19.87 -5.31
N ARG A 20 -11.71 -19.62 -6.46
CA ARG A 20 -11.11 -19.75 -7.81
C ARG A 20 -9.98 -18.73 -8.02
N LEU A 21 -10.18 -17.47 -7.59
CA LEU A 21 -9.17 -16.42 -7.71
C LEU A 21 -8.01 -16.62 -6.71
N VAL A 22 -8.31 -16.94 -5.46
CA VAL A 22 -7.29 -17.18 -4.41
C VAL A 22 -6.39 -18.36 -4.77
N ALA A 23 -6.91 -19.40 -5.45
CA ALA A 23 -6.12 -20.55 -5.90
C ALA A 23 -5.04 -20.22 -6.94
N ILE A 24 -5.03 -18.99 -7.48
CA ILE A 24 -4.05 -18.56 -8.47
C ILE A 24 -2.99 -17.72 -7.78
N ASP A 25 -1.74 -18.20 -7.80
CA ASP A 25 -0.57 -17.39 -7.42
C ASP A 25 -0.34 -16.32 -8.49
N SER A 26 -0.81 -15.12 -8.21
CA SER A 26 -0.77 -13.96 -9.10
C SER A 26 0.29 -12.92 -8.70
N GLN A 27 1.35 -13.33 -8.03
CA GLN A 27 2.53 -12.50 -7.81
C GLN A 27 3.14 -12.05 -9.16
N LEU A 28 3.78 -10.89 -9.17
CA LEU A 28 4.54 -10.42 -10.33
C LEU A 28 5.57 -11.49 -10.75
N GLY A 29 5.50 -11.91 -11.98
CA GLY A 29 6.38 -12.92 -12.55
C GLY A 29 7.26 -12.40 -13.67
N THR A 30 8.05 -13.29 -14.27
CA THR A 30 8.87 -12.93 -15.42
C THR A 30 7.98 -12.68 -16.64
N PRO A 31 8.12 -11.53 -17.31
CA PRO A 31 7.38 -11.23 -18.53
C PRO A 31 7.61 -12.26 -19.63
N ALA A 32 6.55 -12.60 -20.37
CA ALA A 32 6.56 -13.50 -21.50
C ALA A 32 5.67 -12.95 -22.63
N GLU A 33 5.73 -13.55 -23.81
CA GLU A 33 4.89 -13.15 -24.95
C GLU A 33 3.39 -13.19 -24.55
N GLY A 34 2.70 -12.07 -24.69
CA GLY A 34 1.30 -11.92 -24.31
C GLY A 34 1.03 -11.96 -22.80
N LYS A 35 2.06 -11.93 -21.94
CA LYS A 35 1.96 -11.95 -20.49
C LYS A 35 2.93 -10.93 -19.87
N PRO A 36 2.60 -9.66 -19.94
CA PRO A 36 3.52 -8.56 -19.56
C PRO A 36 4.01 -8.65 -18.11
N PHE A 37 3.21 -9.25 -17.23
CA PHE A 37 3.49 -9.37 -15.80
C PHE A 37 3.71 -10.82 -15.34
N GLY A 38 3.89 -11.75 -16.30
CA GLY A 38 4.09 -13.17 -16.03
C GLY A 38 2.80 -14.00 -16.10
N GLU A 39 2.95 -15.28 -15.83
CA GLU A 39 1.88 -16.30 -15.97
C GLU A 39 0.78 -16.13 -14.93
N GLY A 40 1.13 -15.82 -13.67
CA GLY A 40 0.19 -15.73 -12.55
C GLY A 40 -0.84 -14.62 -12.73
N PRO A 41 -0.42 -13.35 -12.91
CA PRO A 41 -1.34 -12.24 -13.16
C PRO A 41 -2.20 -12.44 -14.41
N ALA A 42 -1.64 -12.99 -15.50
CA ALA A 42 -2.42 -13.27 -16.70
C ALA A 42 -3.52 -14.31 -16.47
N LYS A 43 -3.25 -15.38 -15.70
CA LYS A 43 -4.27 -16.37 -15.30
C LYS A 43 -5.34 -15.78 -14.38
N ALA A 44 -4.95 -14.93 -13.43
CA ALA A 44 -5.89 -14.29 -12.54
C ALA A 44 -6.86 -13.37 -13.32
N LEU A 45 -6.34 -12.62 -14.28
CA LEU A 45 -7.16 -11.80 -15.18
C LEU A 45 -8.12 -12.65 -16.02
N GLU A 46 -7.61 -13.73 -16.64
CA GLU A 46 -8.44 -14.65 -17.42
C GLU A 46 -9.59 -15.22 -16.58
N GLU A 47 -9.31 -15.66 -15.36
CA GLU A 47 -10.31 -16.23 -14.45
C GLU A 47 -11.30 -15.16 -13.96
N GLY A 48 -10.84 -13.95 -13.62
CA GLY A 48 -11.72 -12.83 -13.24
C GLY A 48 -12.68 -12.44 -14.36
N LEU A 49 -12.19 -12.31 -15.59
CA LEU A 49 -13.03 -12.03 -16.76
C LEU A 49 -14.00 -13.17 -17.06
N LYS A 50 -13.59 -14.42 -16.88
CA LYS A 50 -14.45 -15.60 -17.03
C LYS A 50 -15.57 -15.61 -16.00
N ILE A 51 -15.28 -15.32 -14.73
CA ILE A 51 -16.31 -15.17 -13.68
C ILE A 51 -17.31 -14.09 -14.08
N ALA A 52 -16.84 -12.94 -14.55
CA ALA A 52 -17.71 -11.86 -15.00
C ALA A 52 -18.60 -12.29 -16.20
N GLN A 53 -18.07 -13.06 -17.14
CA GLN A 53 -18.86 -13.62 -18.26
C GLN A 53 -19.91 -14.62 -17.77
N GLU A 54 -19.57 -15.51 -16.84
CA GLU A 54 -20.50 -16.47 -16.24
C GLU A 54 -21.64 -15.75 -15.51
N LEU A 55 -21.39 -14.58 -14.92
CA LEU A 55 -22.37 -13.70 -14.31
C LEU A 55 -23.15 -12.84 -15.34
N GLY A 56 -22.84 -12.96 -16.64
CA GLY A 56 -23.58 -12.34 -17.74
C GLY A 56 -23.14 -10.92 -18.11
N PHE A 57 -21.91 -10.52 -17.77
CA PHE A 57 -21.33 -9.24 -18.19
C PHE A 57 -20.62 -9.35 -19.54
N LYS A 58 -20.57 -8.22 -20.27
CA LYS A 58 -19.65 -8.07 -21.39
C LYS A 58 -18.24 -7.85 -20.82
N THR A 59 -17.26 -8.52 -21.37
CA THR A 59 -15.87 -8.40 -20.92
C THR A 59 -14.93 -8.05 -22.05
N VAL A 60 -13.87 -7.35 -21.74
CA VAL A 60 -12.77 -7.03 -22.65
C VAL A 60 -11.45 -7.29 -21.92
N ASN A 61 -10.54 -7.97 -22.61
CA ASN A 61 -9.15 -8.13 -22.18
C ASN A 61 -8.30 -7.12 -22.97
N LEU A 62 -7.54 -6.29 -22.27
CA LEU A 62 -6.63 -5.30 -22.83
C LEU A 62 -5.20 -5.84 -22.74
N ASP A 63 -4.85 -6.70 -23.69
CA ASP A 63 -3.50 -7.26 -23.93
C ASP A 63 -2.87 -7.95 -22.71
N ASN A 64 -3.69 -8.48 -21.80
CA ASN A 64 -3.27 -9.05 -20.50
C ASN A 64 -2.53 -8.06 -19.56
N TYR A 65 -2.60 -6.77 -19.82
CA TYR A 65 -2.24 -5.74 -18.85
C TYR A 65 -3.35 -5.56 -17.81
N CYS A 66 -4.57 -5.46 -18.28
CA CYS A 66 -5.80 -5.41 -17.49
C CYS A 66 -7.00 -5.85 -18.35
N GLY A 67 -8.16 -5.87 -17.76
CA GLY A 67 -9.40 -6.11 -18.50
C GLY A 67 -10.58 -5.49 -17.75
N TYR A 68 -11.76 -5.56 -18.31
CA TYR A 68 -12.94 -5.04 -17.62
C TYR A 68 -14.22 -5.82 -17.92
N ALA A 69 -15.14 -5.75 -16.97
CA ALA A 69 -16.55 -6.13 -17.12
C ALA A 69 -17.41 -4.87 -17.21
N GLU A 70 -18.39 -4.83 -18.12
CA GLU A 70 -19.19 -3.63 -18.35
C GLU A 70 -20.67 -3.94 -18.51
N MET A 71 -21.53 -3.01 -18.05
CA MET A 71 -22.97 -3.00 -18.27
C MET A 71 -23.48 -1.57 -18.53
N GLY A 72 -24.67 -1.44 -19.06
CA GLY A 72 -25.27 -0.15 -19.39
C GLY A 72 -24.88 0.37 -20.77
N GLU A 73 -25.34 1.58 -21.10
CA GLU A 73 -25.12 2.27 -22.37
C GLU A 73 -24.89 3.77 -22.10
N GLY A 74 -24.26 4.48 -23.06
CA GLY A 74 -23.97 5.91 -22.98
C GLY A 74 -22.49 6.22 -23.10
N ASP A 75 -22.18 7.52 -23.11
CA ASP A 75 -20.81 8.01 -23.29
C ASP A 75 -20.05 8.13 -21.97
N GLU A 76 -20.77 8.35 -20.87
CA GLU A 76 -20.17 8.46 -19.55
C GLU A 76 -19.95 7.08 -18.89
N ILE A 77 -18.87 6.94 -18.12
CA ILE A 77 -18.49 5.70 -17.46
C ILE A 77 -18.32 5.93 -15.97
N VAL A 78 -19.15 5.27 -15.16
CA VAL A 78 -18.88 5.06 -13.73
C VAL A 78 -17.90 3.91 -13.62
N GLY A 79 -16.67 4.18 -13.17
CA GLY A 79 -15.59 3.21 -13.08
C GLY A 79 -15.43 2.65 -11.67
N ILE A 80 -15.13 1.36 -11.61
CA ILE A 80 -14.64 0.69 -10.42
C ILE A 80 -13.31 0.04 -10.84
N ALA A 81 -12.24 0.24 -10.11
CA ALA A 81 -10.94 -0.30 -10.49
C ALA A 81 -10.33 -1.07 -9.32
N GLY A 82 -10.21 -2.37 -9.45
CA GLY A 82 -9.53 -3.22 -8.48
C GLY A 82 -8.45 -4.08 -9.13
N HIS A 83 -7.68 -4.82 -8.34
CA HIS A 83 -6.57 -5.62 -8.85
C HIS A 83 -6.68 -7.10 -8.50
N LEU A 84 -5.98 -7.92 -9.27
CA LEU A 84 -5.94 -9.36 -9.10
C LEU A 84 -4.53 -9.88 -8.83
N ASP A 85 -3.51 -9.03 -8.93
CA ASP A 85 -2.17 -9.35 -8.43
C ASP A 85 -2.12 -9.33 -6.90
N ILE A 86 -1.08 -9.92 -6.36
CA ILE A 86 -0.87 -10.06 -4.92
C ILE A 86 0.59 -9.83 -4.57
N VAL A 87 0.84 -9.35 -3.35
CA VAL A 87 2.19 -9.33 -2.76
C VAL A 87 2.72 -10.75 -2.52
N PRO A 88 4.05 -10.93 -2.39
CA PRO A 88 4.63 -12.21 -1.99
C PRO A 88 4.03 -12.76 -0.70
N VAL A 89 3.79 -14.07 -0.69
CA VAL A 89 3.13 -14.75 0.46
C VAL A 89 3.99 -14.91 1.70
N GLY A 90 5.15 -14.36 1.80
CA GLY A 90 6.08 -14.51 2.94
C GLY A 90 5.44 -14.75 4.32
N GLY A 91 6.27 -15.08 5.31
CA GLY A 91 5.81 -15.34 6.69
C GLY A 91 5.32 -16.77 6.94
N ASP A 92 4.97 -17.02 8.21
CA ASP A 92 4.45 -18.33 8.66
C ASP A 92 2.92 -18.32 8.63
N TRP A 93 2.33 -18.89 7.58
CA TRP A 93 0.88 -19.04 7.47
C TRP A 93 0.37 -20.22 8.29
N SER A 94 -0.74 -20.01 9.00
CA SER A 94 -1.47 -21.09 9.67
C SER A 94 -2.34 -21.89 8.70
N TYR A 95 -2.73 -21.26 7.58
CA TYR A 95 -3.54 -21.82 6.50
C TYR A 95 -2.77 -21.76 5.18
N ASP A 96 -3.11 -22.60 4.20
CA ASP A 96 -2.56 -22.50 2.84
C ASP A 96 -3.01 -21.18 2.20
N PRO A 97 -2.08 -20.26 1.84
CA PRO A 97 -2.41 -18.95 1.29
C PRO A 97 -3.16 -19.00 -0.05
N PHE A 98 -3.03 -20.10 -0.79
CA PHE A 98 -3.69 -20.32 -2.08
C PHE A 98 -4.92 -21.23 -2.00
N LYS A 99 -5.41 -21.47 -0.80
CA LYS A 99 -6.62 -22.24 -0.55
C LYS A 99 -7.56 -21.49 0.37
N LEU A 100 -8.70 -21.06 -0.17
CA LEU A 100 -9.71 -20.40 0.64
C LEU A 100 -10.15 -21.28 1.81
N THR A 101 -9.88 -20.85 3.05
CA THR A 101 -10.21 -21.58 4.26
C THR A 101 -11.16 -20.78 5.13
N ARG A 102 -12.35 -21.33 5.41
CA ARG A 102 -13.39 -20.66 6.20
C ARG A 102 -13.45 -21.19 7.61
N GLU A 103 -13.42 -20.28 8.60
CA GLU A 103 -13.68 -20.55 10.02
C GLU A 103 -14.74 -19.59 10.58
N GLY A 104 -15.98 -20.01 10.58
CA GLY A 104 -17.10 -19.17 10.99
C GLY A 104 -17.34 -18.02 10.03
N ASP A 105 -17.14 -16.79 10.51
CA ASP A 105 -17.25 -15.57 9.71
C ASP A 105 -15.94 -15.19 9.01
N TYR A 106 -14.81 -15.78 9.39
CA TYR A 106 -13.48 -15.52 8.83
C TYR A 106 -13.21 -16.41 7.62
N VAL A 107 -12.65 -15.83 6.58
CA VAL A 107 -12.24 -16.54 5.36
C VAL A 107 -10.81 -16.15 5.03
N TYR A 108 -9.88 -17.08 5.22
CA TYR A 108 -8.44 -16.90 5.08
C TYR A 108 -7.95 -17.25 3.69
N GLY A 109 -6.97 -16.48 3.21
CA GLY A 109 -6.26 -16.68 1.97
C GLY A 109 -5.63 -15.39 1.47
N ARG A 110 -4.53 -15.46 0.73
CA ARG A 110 -3.89 -14.29 0.15
C ARG A 110 -4.77 -13.66 -0.93
N GLY A 111 -4.98 -12.34 -0.85
CA GLY A 111 -5.85 -11.60 -1.75
C GLY A 111 -7.33 -11.64 -1.36
N THR A 112 -7.69 -12.19 -0.19
CA THR A 112 -9.08 -12.21 0.25
C THR A 112 -9.62 -10.82 0.55
N THR A 113 -8.79 -9.92 1.08
CA THR A 113 -9.13 -8.51 1.33
C THR A 113 -8.43 -7.58 0.34
N ASP A 114 -7.25 -7.93 -0.12
CA ASP A 114 -6.39 -7.10 -0.97
C ASP A 114 -6.01 -7.88 -2.25
N ASP A 115 -6.75 -7.75 -3.35
CA ASP A 115 -8.01 -7.03 -3.63
C ASP A 115 -9.02 -7.96 -4.35
N LYS A 116 -8.72 -9.30 -4.45
CA LYS A 116 -9.56 -10.28 -5.17
C LYS A 116 -10.98 -10.38 -4.62
N GLY A 117 -11.13 -10.29 -3.29
CA GLY A 117 -12.43 -10.26 -2.62
C GLY A 117 -13.24 -9.02 -2.98
N PRO A 118 -12.71 -7.81 -2.76
CA PRO A 118 -13.37 -6.55 -3.10
C PRO A 118 -13.72 -6.40 -4.58
N VAL A 119 -12.87 -6.90 -5.49
CA VAL A 119 -13.22 -7.00 -6.93
C VAL A 119 -14.49 -7.82 -7.14
N LEU A 120 -14.62 -8.95 -6.47
CA LEU A 120 -15.85 -9.76 -6.55
C LEU A 120 -17.05 -9.07 -5.88
N GLU A 121 -16.85 -8.43 -4.73
CA GLU A 121 -17.92 -7.65 -4.08
C GLU A 121 -18.48 -6.58 -5.02
N ALA A 122 -17.61 -5.85 -5.72
CA ALA A 122 -18.00 -4.86 -6.73
C ALA A 122 -18.73 -5.51 -7.91
N LEU A 123 -18.25 -6.66 -8.39
CA LEU A 123 -18.89 -7.40 -9.49
C LEU A 123 -20.30 -7.89 -9.11
N TYR A 124 -20.48 -8.38 -7.88
CA TYR A 124 -21.79 -8.79 -7.38
C TYR A 124 -22.71 -7.60 -7.08
N ALA A 125 -22.17 -6.45 -6.68
CA ALA A 125 -22.94 -5.21 -6.57
C ALA A 125 -23.50 -4.77 -7.94
N MET A 126 -22.67 -4.84 -8.99
CA MET A 126 -23.10 -4.60 -10.37
C MET A 126 -24.19 -5.60 -10.81
N LYS A 127 -24.01 -6.89 -10.49
CA LYS A 127 -25.00 -7.94 -10.78
C LYS A 127 -26.34 -7.64 -10.12
N LEU A 128 -26.36 -7.34 -8.82
CA LEU A 128 -27.60 -7.02 -8.10
C LEU A 128 -28.28 -5.77 -8.66
N LEU A 129 -27.49 -4.74 -9.00
CA LEU A 129 -28.04 -3.53 -9.62
C LEU A 129 -28.71 -3.82 -10.96
N ARG A 130 -28.05 -4.58 -11.83
CA ARG A 130 -28.59 -5.01 -13.12
C ARG A 130 -29.89 -5.84 -12.93
N ASP A 131 -29.86 -6.83 -12.05
CA ASP A 131 -30.96 -7.77 -11.80
C ASP A 131 -32.14 -7.07 -11.09
N SER A 132 -31.93 -5.93 -10.45
CA SER A 132 -33.00 -5.07 -9.90
C SER A 132 -33.82 -4.35 -10.95
N GLY A 133 -33.38 -4.35 -12.21
CA GLY A 133 -34.05 -3.70 -13.33
C GLY A 133 -33.93 -2.16 -13.34
N VAL A 134 -33.04 -1.58 -12.54
CA VAL A 134 -32.75 -0.15 -12.59
C VAL A 134 -32.19 0.22 -13.97
N LYS A 135 -32.83 1.22 -14.60
CA LYS A 135 -32.36 1.72 -15.88
C LYS A 135 -31.07 2.53 -15.69
N LEU A 136 -30.01 2.09 -16.34
CA LEU A 136 -28.75 2.77 -16.34
C LEU A 136 -28.76 3.88 -17.40
N ASN A 137 -28.29 5.07 -17.02
CA ASN A 137 -28.11 6.24 -17.89
C ASN A 137 -26.65 6.47 -18.29
N LYS A 138 -25.74 5.68 -17.72
CA LYS A 138 -24.29 5.64 -17.97
C LYS A 138 -23.85 4.18 -18.02
N ARG A 139 -22.67 3.93 -18.57
CA ARG A 139 -22.01 2.63 -18.44
C ARG A 139 -21.45 2.48 -17.02
N VAL A 140 -21.45 1.27 -16.51
CA VAL A 140 -20.74 0.89 -15.28
C VAL A 140 -19.67 -0.12 -15.65
N ARG A 141 -18.42 0.17 -15.35
CA ARG A 141 -17.25 -0.62 -15.72
C ARG A 141 -16.44 -1.00 -14.49
N LEU A 142 -16.24 -2.31 -14.30
CA LEU A 142 -15.28 -2.85 -13.33
C LEU A 142 -14.01 -3.21 -14.06
N ILE A 143 -12.93 -2.52 -13.78
CA ILE A 143 -11.57 -2.75 -14.28
C ILE A 143 -10.86 -3.71 -13.33
N MET A 144 -10.21 -4.73 -13.88
CA MET A 144 -9.41 -5.72 -13.17
C MET A 144 -7.96 -5.56 -13.61
N GLY A 145 -7.12 -4.99 -12.75
CA GLY A 145 -5.70 -4.76 -12.99
C GLY A 145 -4.82 -5.93 -12.58
N CYS A 146 -3.54 -5.87 -12.92
CA CYS A 146 -2.58 -6.95 -12.74
C CYS A 146 -1.24 -6.53 -12.13
N THR A 147 -1.06 -5.27 -11.71
CA THR A 147 0.20 -4.75 -11.15
C THR A 147 -0.02 -3.56 -10.22
N GLU A 148 -1.04 -3.58 -9.37
CA GLU A 148 -1.24 -2.55 -8.35
C GLU A 148 -0.04 -2.52 -7.42
N GLU A 149 0.29 -3.66 -6.84
CA GLU A 149 1.31 -3.91 -5.84
C GLU A 149 2.74 -3.59 -6.31
N THR A 150 2.93 -3.44 -7.61
CA THR A 150 4.25 -3.27 -8.23
C THR A 150 4.33 -2.07 -9.18
N GLY A 151 3.49 -1.05 -8.94
CA GLY A 151 3.60 0.27 -9.58
C GLY A 151 2.60 0.55 -10.69
N SER A 152 1.47 -0.14 -10.74
CA SER A 152 0.25 0.20 -11.52
C SER A 152 0.45 0.36 -13.04
N LYS A 153 1.45 -0.29 -13.64
CA LYS A 153 1.72 -0.23 -15.10
C LYS A 153 0.54 -0.70 -15.95
N CYS A 154 -0.30 -1.56 -15.40
CA CYS A 154 -1.54 -1.98 -16.05
C CYS A 154 -2.51 -0.81 -16.27
N MET A 155 -2.55 0.17 -15.35
CA MET A 155 -3.38 1.36 -15.49
C MET A 155 -2.77 2.40 -16.43
N GLU A 156 -1.44 2.45 -16.58
CA GLU A 156 -0.81 3.23 -17.64
C GLU A 156 -1.31 2.75 -19.02
N HIS A 157 -1.28 1.43 -19.24
CA HIS A 157 -1.80 0.84 -20.48
C HIS A 157 -3.31 1.10 -20.66
N TYR A 158 -4.13 0.95 -19.60
CA TYR A 158 -5.55 1.30 -19.65
C TYR A 158 -5.77 2.73 -20.13
N ASN A 159 -5.03 3.70 -19.58
CA ASN A 159 -5.13 5.12 -19.94
C ASN A 159 -4.73 5.39 -21.41
N GLU A 160 -3.89 4.54 -22.01
CA GLU A 160 -3.45 4.67 -23.40
C GLU A 160 -4.50 4.13 -24.39
N VAL A 161 -5.21 3.04 -24.04
CA VAL A 161 -6.00 2.28 -25.00
C VAL A 161 -7.50 2.30 -24.73
N ALA A 162 -7.94 2.78 -23.57
CA ALA A 162 -9.34 2.77 -23.15
C ALA A 162 -9.87 4.17 -22.86
N GLU A 163 -11.18 4.27 -22.68
CA GLU A 163 -11.88 5.53 -22.41
C GLU A 163 -11.67 5.98 -20.96
N GLU A 164 -11.58 7.29 -20.76
CA GLU A 164 -11.47 7.92 -19.45
C GLU A 164 -12.75 7.72 -18.63
N LEU A 165 -12.61 7.50 -17.33
CA LEU A 165 -13.73 7.39 -16.40
C LEU A 165 -14.32 8.77 -16.09
N SER A 166 -15.65 8.88 -16.04
CA SER A 166 -16.33 10.12 -15.66
C SER A 166 -16.30 10.36 -14.15
N CYS A 167 -16.47 9.30 -13.37
CA CYS A 167 -16.32 9.23 -11.91
C CYS A 167 -16.20 7.78 -11.47
N GLY A 168 -15.81 7.53 -10.22
CA GLY A 168 -15.75 6.17 -9.74
C GLY A 168 -14.98 5.99 -8.44
N PHE A 169 -14.60 4.74 -8.17
CA PHE A 169 -13.82 4.39 -6.98
C PHE A 169 -12.95 3.15 -7.22
N THR A 170 -11.95 2.96 -6.35
CA THR A 170 -11.23 1.70 -6.19
C THR A 170 -11.63 1.05 -4.86
N PRO A 171 -12.01 -0.24 -4.84
CA PRO A 171 -12.42 -0.96 -3.64
C PRO A 171 -11.21 -1.52 -2.88
N ASP A 172 -10.15 -0.75 -2.76
CA ASP A 172 -8.82 -1.16 -2.27
C ASP A 172 -8.38 -0.22 -1.13
N ALA A 173 -9.19 -0.11 -0.09
CA ALA A 173 -8.89 0.70 1.09
C ALA A 173 -9.94 0.54 2.20
N SER A 174 -9.95 1.48 3.14
CA SER A 174 -10.90 1.48 4.26
C SER A 174 -12.16 2.28 3.95
N PHE A 175 -13.30 1.88 4.52
CA PHE A 175 -14.47 2.74 4.68
C PHE A 175 -14.21 3.83 5.74
N PRO A 176 -14.92 4.99 5.70
CA PRO A 176 -16.06 5.33 4.83
C PRO A 176 -15.69 5.80 3.41
N CYS A 177 -14.59 6.44 3.19
CA CYS A 177 -13.91 6.66 1.91
C CYS A 177 -12.59 7.42 2.10
N ILE A 178 -11.69 7.27 1.16
CA ILE A 178 -10.39 7.94 1.14
C ILE A 178 -10.46 9.06 0.10
N HIS A 179 -10.62 10.29 0.55
CA HIS A 179 -10.74 11.44 -0.33
C HIS A 179 -9.41 12.11 -0.67
N GLY A 180 -8.31 11.57 -0.12
CA GLY A 180 -6.95 12.00 -0.42
C GLY A 180 -5.92 10.93 -0.09
N GLU A 181 -4.87 10.89 -0.89
CA GLU A 181 -3.71 10.03 -0.71
C GLU A 181 -2.45 10.90 -0.75
N LYS A 182 -1.58 10.79 0.26
CA LYS A 182 -0.36 11.59 0.34
C LYS A 182 0.53 11.39 -0.88
N GLY A 183 1.26 12.44 -1.26
CA GLY A 183 2.32 12.35 -2.24
C GLY A 183 3.45 11.43 -1.76
N LEU A 184 4.27 10.99 -2.69
CA LEU A 184 5.40 10.11 -2.45
C LEU A 184 6.67 10.73 -2.98
N LEU A 185 7.74 10.66 -2.18
CA LEU A 185 9.10 10.96 -2.63
C LEU A 185 10.02 9.86 -2.09
N GLN A 186 10.61 9.10 -3.00
CA GLN A 186 11.55 8.03 -2.70
C GLN A 186 12.95 8.41 -3.14
N MET A 187 13.90 8.23 -2.24
CA MET A 187 15.30 8.58 -2.44
C MET A 187 16.22 7.49 -1.92
N MET A 188 17.43 7.48 -2.43
CA MET A 188 18.56 6.76 -1.88
C MET A 188 19.61 7.76 -1.37
N ALA A 189 20.00 7.66 -0.12
CA ALA A 189 21.16 8.38 0.41
C ALA A 189 22.39 7.50 0.36
N TYR A 190 23.54 8.08 0.03
CA TYR A 190 24.82 7.40 -0.11
C TYR A 190 25.90 8.08 0.75
N SER A 191 26.76 7.28 1.37
CA SER A 191 27.96 7.76 2.05
C SER A 191 28.97 8.29 1.03
N LYS A 192 29.66 9.40 1.35
CA LYS A 192 30.86 9.87 0.64
C LYS A 192 32.13 9.39 1.34
N ASN A 193 32.14 9.50 2.66
CA ASN A 193 33.19 8.95 3.52
C ASN A 193 32.58 8.19 4.68
N THR A 194 33.16 7.07 5.07
CA THR A 194 32.71 6.32 6.25
C THR A 194 33.81 5.38 6.71
N LYS A 195 33.89 5.14 8.02
CA LYS A 195 34.67 4.08 8.64
C LYS A 195 33.84 2.81 8.87
N ILE A 196 32.51 2.87 8.65
CA ILE A 196 31.64 1.69 8.77
C ILE A 196 32.11 0.67 7.75
N ILE A 197 32.40 -0.55 8.21
CA ILE A 197 32.90 -1.65 7.39
C ILE A 197 31.78 -2.26 6.56
N SER A 198 30.63 -2.48 7.19
CA SER A 198 29.42 -2.92 6.50
C SER A 198 28.16 -2.53 7.26
N ALA A 199 27.08 -2.35 6.54
CA ALA A 199 25.74 -2.16 7.07
C ALA A 199 24.78 -2.96 6.18
N ASP A 200 23.88 -3.72 6.79
CA ASP A 200 22.84 -4.49 6.13
C ASP A 200 21.58 -4.49 6.99
N GLY A 201 20.44 -4.25 6.42
CA GLY A 201 19.16 -4.26 7.14
C GLY A 201 17.98 -3.84 6.29
N GLY A 202 16.81 -4.39 6.63
CA GLY A 202 15.56 -4.17 5.93
C GLY A 202 15.46 -4.85 4.57
N PHE A 203 14.23 -5.02 4.08
CA PHE A 203 13.95 -5.74 2.83
C PHE A 203 13.10 -4.94 1.85
N VAL A 204 12.37 -3.93 2.34
CA VAL A 204 11.44 -3.15 1.54
C VAL A 204 11.58 -1.66 1.80
N PHE A 205 11.26 -0.88 0.79
CA PHE A 205 11.40 0.58 0.81
C PHE A 205 10.39 1.26 1.75
N ASN A 206 9.17 0.76 1.75
CA ASN A 206 7.99 1.37 2.36
C ASN A 206 7.64 0.84 3.76
N ALA A 207 8.61 0.27 4.48
CA ALA A 207 8.44 -0.16 5.86
C ALA A 207 9.58 0.32 6.75
N VAL A 208 9.31 0.49 8.04
CA VAL A 208 10.32 0.72 9.07
C VAL A 208 11.21 -0.51 9.16
N CYS A 209 12.53 -0.33 9.08
CA CYS A 209 13.49 -1.41 9.20
C CYS A 209 13.39 -2.08 10.57
N ASP A 210 12.99 -3.34 10.58
CA ASP A 210 12.79 -4.12 11.81
C ASP A 210 14.07 -4.81 12.31
N SER A 211 15.08 -4.96 11.45
CA SER A 211 16.36 -5.58 11.85
C SER A 211 17.52 -5.08 11.02
N SER A 212 18.67 -4.85 11.66
CA SER A 212 19.89 -4.43 10.99
C SER A 212 21.13 -5.01 11.66
N THR A 213 22.20 -5.15 10.86
CA THR A 213 23.54 -5.47 11.34
C THR A 213 24.53 -4.43 10.81
N ILE A 214 25.23 -3.73 11.71
CA ILE A 214 26.21 -2.71 11.36
C ILE A 214 27.56 -3.12 11.96
N VAL A 215 28.62 -3.10 11.14
CA VAL A 215 29.98 -3.47 11.53
C VAL A 215 30.88 -2.24 11.44
N VAL A 216 31.59 -1.95 12.53
CA VAL A 216 32.50 -0.82 12.64
C VAL A 216 33.90 -1.29 13.12
N PRO A 217 34.98 -0.52 12.88
CA PRO A 217 36.27 -0.82 13.48
C PRO A 217 36.18 -0.80 15.01
N ALA A 218 36.90 -1.71 15.67
CA ALA A 218 37.02 -1.71 17.12
C ALA A 218 37.87 -0.51 17.58
N GLU A 219 37.35 0.23 18.55
CA GLU A 219 38.05 1.30 19.28
C GLU A 219 37.99 0.99 20.76
N GLU A 220 39.03 1.45 21.51
CA GLU A 220 39.16 1.18 22.96
C GLU A 220 37.88 1.61 23.72
N GLY A 221 37.24 0.64 24.40
CA GLY A 221 36.04 0.84 25.22
C GLY A 221 34.77 1.17 24.42
N LEU A 222 34.81 1.09 23.10
CA LEU A 222 33.62 1.38 22.28
C LEU A 222 32.51 0.35 22.49
N LYS A 223 32.86 -0.93 22.63
CA LYS A 223 31.86 -2.00 22.85
C LYS A 223 31.06 -1.76 24.13
N GLU A 224 31.72 -1.48 25.24
CA GLU A 224 31.09 -1.25 26.54
C GLU A 224 30.20 0.00 26.51
N ARG A 225 30.63 1.06 25.81
CA ARG A 225 29.83 2.27 25.63
C ARG A 225 28.60 1.99 24.76
N LEU A 226 28.72 1.19 23.69
CA LEU A 226 27.60 0.78 22.85
C LEU A 226 26.59 -0.07 23.62
N GLU A 227 27.05 -1.08 24.36
CA GLU A 227 26.18 -1.91 25.20
C GLU A 227 25.41 -1.06 26.22
N ALA A 228 26.07 -0.07 26.84
CA ALA A 228 25.41 0.82 27.79
C ALA A 228 24.33 1.70 27.15
N VAL A 229 24.57 2.26 25.97
CA VAL A 229 23.58 3.11 25.26
C VAL A 229 22.44 2.27 24.70
N LEU A 230 22.72 1.11 24.11
CA LEU A 230 21.71 0.21 23.55
C LEU A 230 20.75 -0.31 24.62
N ALA A 231 21.20 -0.53 25.84
CA ALA A 231 20.36 -0.97 26.97
C ALA A 231 19.25 0.04 27.34
N GLU A 232 19.38 1.32 26.95
CA GLU A 232 18.41 2.38 27.21
C GLU A 232 17.39 2.56 26.04
N THR A 233 17.51 1.78 24.96
CA THR A 233 16.68 1.92 23.77
C THR A 233 15.38 1.14 23.85
N LYS A 234 14.49 1.35 22.86
CA LYS A 234 13.23 0.59 22.67
C LYS A 234 13.40 -0.60 21.73
N LEU A 235 14.62 -1.01 21.40
CA LEU A 235 14.85 -2.20 20.59
C LEU A 235 14.29 -3.45 21.29
N GLN A 236 13.73 -4.36 20.52
CA GLN A 236 13.26 -5.65 21.05
C GLN A 236 14.41 -6.56 21.46
N GLU A 237 15.52 -6.49 20.69
CA GLU A 237 16.71 -7.27 20.90
C GLU A 237 17.92 -6.50 20.33
N TYR A 238 19.07 -6.66 20.95
CA TYR A 238 20.36 -6.24 20.39
C TYR A 238 21.47 -7.19 20.79
N LYS A 239 22.53 -7.23 20.00
CA LYS A 239 23.74 -7.98 20.30
C LYS A 239 24.96 -7.23 19.80
N VAL A 240 25.98 -7.08 20.68
CA VAL A 240 27.27 -6.47 20.33
C VAL A 240 28.35 -7.52 20.47
N THR A 241 29.09 -7.78 19.42
CA THR A 241 30.24 -8.71 19.44
C THR A 241 31.46 -8.01 18.92
N GLU A 242 32.65 -8.32 19.53
CA GLU A 242 33.93 -7.80 19.10
C GLU A 242 34.84 -8.96 18.74
N GLU A 243 35.26 -9.00 17.47
CA GLU A 243 36.16 -10.03 16.95
C GLU A 243 37.05 -9.43 15.84
N ASN A 244 38.31 -9.87 15.78
CA ASN A 244 39.27 -9.50 14.73
C ASN A 244 39.42 -7.99 14.51
N GLY A 245 39.34 -7.16 15.58
CA GLY A 245 39.43 -5.70 15.46
C GLY A 245 38.18 -5.02 14.89
N GLN A 246 37.06 -5.70 14.91
CA GLN A 246 35.75 -5.19 14.45
C GLN A 246 34.68 -5.38 15.52
N ILE A 247 33.74 -4.46 15.57
CA ILE A 247 32.53 -4.57 16.41
C ILE A 247 31.35 -4.73 15.48
N SER A 248 30.58 -5.82 15.65
CA SER A 248 29.30 -6.08 14.98
C SER A 248 28.15 -5.78 15.92
N ILE A 249 27.22 -4.97 15.48
CA ILE A 249 26.03 -4.52 16.21
C ILE A 249 24.82 -5.05 15.47
N TYR A 250 24.15 -6.06 16.03
CA TYR A 250 22.83 -6.50 15.60
C TYR A 250 21.77 -5.77 16.41
N ALA A 251 20.72 -5.28 15.75
CA ALA A 251 19.58 -4.61 16.37
C ALA A 251 18.28 -5.12 15.77
N LYS A 252 17.27 -5.37 16.63
CA LYS A 252 15.92 -5.74 16.25
C LYS A 252 14.93 -4.72 16.81
N GLY A 253 14.25 -4.03 15.91
CA GLY A 253 13.22 -3.04 16.18
C GLY A 253 11.81 -3.61 16.07
N VAL A 254 10.87 -2.75 15.64
CA VAL A 254 9.47 -3.08 15.41
C VAL A 254 9.07 -2.58 14.02
N PRO A 255 8.57 -3.45 13.12
CA PRO A 255 8.14 -3.01 11.80
C PRO A 255 6.89 -2.13 11.89
N ALA A 256 6.74 -1.22 10.93
CA ALA A 256 5.53 -0.45 10.69
C ALA A 256 5.54 0.04 9.24
N HIS A 257 4.39 0.40 8.69
CA HIS A 257 4.33 0.98 7.35
C HIS A 257 4.97 2.38 7.32
N ALA A 258 5.61 2.76 6.21
CA ALA A 258 6.30 4.05 6.08
C ALA A 258 5.38 5.28 6.20
N SER A 259 4.08 5.12 6.03
CA SER A 259 3.10 6.19 6.27
C SER A 259 2.76 6.43 7.74
N THR A 260 3.07 5.46 8.60
CA THR A 260 2.84 5.51 10.06
C THR A 260 4.09 5.06 10.83
N PRO A 261 5.29 5.61 10.52
CA PRO A 261 6.56 5.08 11.02
C PRO A 261 6.73 5.22 12.53
N THR A 262 5.96 6.10 13.17
CA THR A 262 5.95 6.30 14.62
C THR A 262 5.37 5.11 15.39
N LEU A 263 4.66 4.19 14.72
CA LEU A 263 4.19 2.93 15.32
C LEU A 263 5.29 1.87 15.38
N GLY A 264 6.40 2.08 14.67
CA GLY A 264 7.55 1.19 14.64
C GLY A 264 8.73 1.67 15.47
N VAL A 265 9.79 0.84 15.48
CA VAL A 265 11.12 1.17 16.02
C VAL A 265 12.14 0.82 14.95
N ASN A 266 12.76 1.84 14.36
CA ASN A 266 13.71 1.65 13.26
C ASN A 266 15.06 1.17 13.78
N ALA A 267 15.44 -0.06 13.46
CA ALA A 267 16.68 -0.66 13.90
C ALA A 267 17.94 0.08 13.37
N ILE A 268 17.89 0.61 12.14
CA ILE A 268 18.98 1.39 11.55
C ILE A 268 19.15 2.70 12.33
N GLY A 269 18.07 3.49 12.43
CA GLY A 269 18.12 4.81 13.06
C GLY A 269 18.58 4.75 14.51
N VAL A 270 18.04 3.78 15.27
CA VAL A 270 18.46 3.58 16.68
C VAL A 270 19.94 3.21 16.77
N THR A 271 20.43 2.34 15.87
CA THR A 271 21.85 1.95 15.89
C THR A 271 22.78 3.12 15.55
N PHE A 272 22.43 3.95 14.55
CA PHE A 272 23.23 5.15 14.22
C PHE A 272 23.24 6.18 15.36
N GLU A 273 22.10 6.40 16.02
CA GLU A 273 22.03 7.26 17.21
C GLU A 273 22.90 6.71 18.37
N CYS A 274 22.91 5.38 18.57
CA CYS A 274 23.75 4.74 19.57
C CYS A 274 25.24 4.84 19.25
N LEU A 275 25.65 4.71 17.98
CA LEU A 275 27.03 4.90 17.54
C LEU A 275 27.53 6.31 17.91
N GLU A 276 26.74 7.34 17.60
CA GLU A 276 27.10 8.72 17.95
C GLU A 276 27.16 8.94 19.46
N LYS A 277 26.17 8.47 20.23
CA LYS A 277 26.16 8.57 21.71
C LYS A 277 27.31 7.80 22.38
N ALA A 278 27.74 6.69 21.78
CA ALA A 278 28.91 5.94 22.23
C ALA A 278 30.24 6.62 21.87
N GLY A 279 30.19 7.73 21.12
CA GLY A 279 31.35 8.51 20.73
C GLY A 279 32.09 8.00 19.50
N PHE A 280 31.50 7.10 18.71
CA PHE A 280 32.05 6.71 17.42
C PHE A 280 31.94 7.88 16.44
N LYS A 281 33.11 8.37 15.95
CA LYS A 281 33.17 9.51 15.02
C LYS A 281 33.28 9.01 13.60
N ASP A 282 32.21 9.27 12.83
CA ASP A 282 32.08 8.86 11.44
C ASP A 282 31.23 9.85 10.67
N ASP A 283 31.65 10.20 9.46
CA ASP A 283 31.02 11.23 8.65
C ASP A 283 29.61 10.81 8.22
N PHE A 284 29.38 9.53 7.88
CA PHE A 284 28.07 9.05 7.48
C PHE A 284 27.10 8.88 8.68
N VAL A 285 27.64 8.53 9.86
CA VAL A 285 26.85 8.52 11.11
C VAL A 285 26.36 9.94 11.42
N GLU A 286 27.21 10.95 11.29
CA GLU A 286 26.85 12.36 11.48
C GLU A 286 25.82 12.82 10.46
N PHE A 287 26.02 12.51 9.17
CA PHE A 287 25.06 12.80 8.10
C PHE A 287 23.69 12.18 8.37
N TYR A 288 23.67 10.89 8.69
CA TYR A 288 22.42 10.16 8.95
C TYR A 288 21.67 10.77 10.14
N ASN A 289 22.33 10.95 11.29
CA ASN A 289 21.68 11.46 12.50
C ASN A 289 21.24 12.92 12.36
N THR A 290 21.96 13.73 11.59
CA THR A 290 21.61 15.14 11.33
C THR A 290 20.38 15.25 10.44
N HIS A 291 20.31 14.47 9.35
CA HIS A 291 19.35 14.67 8.28
C HIS A 291 18.17 13.69 8.33
N ILE A 292 18.43 12.43 8.65
CA ILE A 292 17.42 11.36 8.67
C ILE A 292 16.95 11.11 10.10
N GLY A 293 17.85 10.60 10.95
CA GLY A 293 17.63 10.35 12.36
C GLY A 293 16.48 9.40 12.66
N THR A 294 15.93 9.52 13.86
CA THR A 294 14.83 8.69 14.40
C THR A 294 13.49 9.42 14.50
N SER A 295 13.43 10.71 14.12
CA SER A 295 12.24 11.56 14.38
C SER A 295 11.04 11.28 13.47
N CYS A 296 11.22 10.64 12.35
CA CYS A 296 10.19 10.29 11.35
C CYS A 296 9.34 11.47 10.79
N ASP A 297 9.64 12.72 11.16
CA ASP A 297 8.85 13.92 10.81
C ASP A 297 9.58 14.87 9.84
N GLY A 298 10.72 14.45 9.30
CA GLY A 298 11.55 15.26 8.41
C GLY A 298 12.21 16.48 9.08
N LYS A 299 12.20 16.57 10.41
CA LYS A 299 12.78 17.70 11.16
C LYS A 299 14.26 17.92 10.81
N GLY A 300 15.05 16.85 10.67
CA GLY A 300 16.48 16.92 10.36
C GLY A 300 16.77 17.67 9.06
N ILE A 301 15.89 17.57 8.08
CA ILE A 301 15.98 18.29 6.81
C ILE A 301 15.04 19.52 6.75
N GLY A 302 14.50 19.93 7.91
CA GLY A 302 13.63 21.10 8.01
C GLY A 302 12.30 20.97 7.24
N LEU A 303 11.82 19.74 7.07
CA LEU A 303 10.56 19.41 6.40
C LEU A 303 9.42 19.09 7.38
N LYS A 304 9.56 19.46 8.65
CA LYS A 304 8.48 19.27 9.59
C LYS A 304 7.25 20.07 9.15
N PHE A 305 6.27 19.37 8.63
CA PHE A 305 5.05 19.95 8.10
C PHE A 305 3.83 19.17 8.58
N VAL A 306 2.79 19.87 8.98
CA VAL A 306 1.51 19.30 9.44
C VAL A 306 0.38 20.15 8.83
N ASP A 307 -0.58 19.49 8.21
CA ASP A 307 -1.82 20.10 7.75
C ASP A 307 -3.03 19.50 8.50
N GLU A 308 -4.23 19.91 8.11
CA GLU A 308 -5.47 19.39 8.73
C GLU A 308 -5.71 17.89 8.42
N TYR A 309 -4.96 17.29 7.48
CA TYR A 309 -5.08 15.90 7.05
C TYR A 309 -3.94 15.03 7.57
N GLY A 310 -2.98 15.60 8.28
CA GLY A 310 -1.88 14.88 8.93
C GLY A 310 -0.50 15.47 8.65
N GLU A 311 0.51 14.79 9.16
CA GLU A 311 1.90 15.22 9.09
C GLU A 311 2.67 14.58 7.92
N LEU A 312 3.74 15.26 7.47
CA LEU A 312 4.75 14.64 6.63
C LEU A 312 5.44 13.53 7.42
N THR A 313 5.62 12.37 6.81
CA THR A 313 6.41 11.29 7.41
C THR A 313 7.65 11.00 6.59
N LEU A 314 8.73 10.65 7.30
CA LEU A 314 10.00 10.20 6.73
C LEU A 314 10.35 8.85 7.33
N CYS A 315 10.61 7.86 6.49
CA CYS A 315 10.99 6.52 6.90
C CYS A 315 12.26 6.07 6.17
N ASN A 316 13.16 5.41 6.90
CA ASN A 316 14.28 4.68 6.34
C ASN A 316 13.98 3.18 6.42
N GLY A 317 13.78 2.54 5.28
CA GLY A 317 13.37 1.14 5.20
C GLY A 317 14.52 0.16 5.08
N MET A 318 15.58 0.54 4.38
CA MET A 318 16.71 -0.36 4.06
C MET A 318 18.03 0.35 4.21
N ILE A 319 19.07 -0.42 4.57
CA ILE A 319 20.47 -0.01 4.49
C ILE A 319 21.30 -1.14 3.90
N LYS A 320 22.29 -0.82 3.08
CA LYS A 320 23.17 -1.79 2.45
C LYS A 320 24.55 -1.23 2.17
N THR A 321 25.54 -2.09 2.23
CA THR A 321 26.89 -1.80 1.76
C THR A 321 27.14 -2.51 0.44
N GLU A 322 27.51 -1.76 -0.58
CA GLU A 322 27.93 -2.29 -1.88
C GLU A 322 29.15 -1.52 -2.38
N ASN A 323 30.21 -2.24 -2.78
CA ASN A 323 31.45 -1.66 -3.30
C ASN A 323 32.04 -0.55 -2.37
N ASP A 324 32.08 -0.82 -1.09
CA ASP A 324 32.54 0.11 -0.04
C ASP A 324 31.73 1.41 0.12
N VAL A 325 30.56 1.47 -0.49
CA VAL A 325 29.59 2.58 -0.33
C VAL A 325 28.40 2.08 0.47
N ILE A 326 28.05 2.82 1.51
CA ILE A 326 26.81 2.57 2.26
C ILE A 326 25.68 3.38 1.61
N SER A 327 24.58 2.71 1.34
CA SER A 327 23.35 3.35 0.87
C SER A 327 22.20 3.05 1.81
N CYS A 328 21.29 4.00 2.00
CA CYS A 328 20.05 3.80 2.72
C CYS A 328 18.87 4.47 2.01
N THR A 329 17.69 3.83 2.10
CA THR A 329 16.47 4.33 1.49
C THR A 329 15.85 5.44 2.32
N ILE A 330 15.16 6.37 1.68
CA ILE A 330 14.33 7.40 2.32
C ILE A 330 12.98 7.43 1.61
N ASP A 331 11.90 7.11 2.33
CA ASP A 331 10.51 7.21 1.88
C ASP A 331 9.84 8.37 2.61
N ILE A 332 9.40 9.38 1.86
CA ILE A 332 8.68 10.54 2.40
C ILE A 332 7.25 10.51 1.89
N ARG A 333 6.28 10.57 2.82
CA ARG A 333 4.87 10.77 2.50
C ARG A 333 4.53 12.24 2.65
N VAL A 334 4.22 12.85 1.49
CA VAL A 334 4.02 14.30 1.38
C VAL A 334 2.55 14.63 1.62
N PRO A 335 2.22 15.49 2.59
CA PRO A 335 0.84 15.93 2.84
C PRO A 335 0.13 16.46 1.59
N VAL A 336 -1.19 16.26 1.52
CA VAL A 336 -1.98 16.55 0.31
C VAL A 336 -2.04 18.03 -0.06
N THR A 337 -1.68 18.92 0.85
CA THR A 337 -1.61 20.37 0.63
C THR A 337 -0.25 20.85 0.11
N LEU A 338 0.73 19.94 -0.02
CA LEU A 338 2.06 20.22 -0.57
C LEU A 338 2.26 19.57 -1.94
N LYS A 339 3.12 20.17 -2.75
CA LYS A 339 3.58 19.57 -3.99
C LYS A 339 4.84 18.75 -3.75
N SER A 340 4.84 17.50 -4.21
CA SER A 340 5.99 16.60 -4.04
C SER A 340 7.27 17.16 -4.67
N ASP A 341 7.18 17.89 -5.78
CA ASP A 341 8.33 18.54 -6.41
C ASP A 341 8.94 19.68 -5.54
N GLU A 342 8.14 20.38 -4.75
CA GLU A 342 8.65 21.38 -3.80
C GLU A 342 9.44 20.70 -2.68
N VAL A 343 8.90 19.61 -2.13
CA VAL A 343 9.58 18.79 -1.11
C VAL A 343 10.87 18.21 -1.67
N ARG A 344 10.85 17.68 -2.90
CA ARG A 344 12.05 17.19 -3.60
C ARG A 344 13.17 18.22 -3.65
N ARG A 345 12.86 19.46 -4.11
CA ARG A 345 13.86 20.56 -4.19
C ARG A 345 14.42 20.91 -2.81
N MET A 346 13.60 20.85 -1.77
CA MET A 346 14.06 21.09 -0.40
C MET A 346 15.01 19.97 0.08
N CYS A 347 14.73 18.71 -0.28
CA CYS A 347 15.60 17.59 0.01
C CYS A 347 16.95 17.71 -0.71
N GLU A 348 16.95 17.98 -2.01
CA GLU A 348 18.16 18.17 -2.82
C GLU A 348 19.06 19.29 -2.28
N GLY A 349 18.49 20.38 -1.75
CA GLY A 349 19.25 21.47 -1.18
C GLY A 349 19.80 21.23 0.26
N ARG A 350 19.41 20.14 0.92
CA ARG A 350 19.73 19.89 2.34
C ARG A 350 20.31 18.52 2.62
N LEU A 351 20.11 17.55 1.75
CA LEU A 351 20.63 16.18 1.89
C LEU A 351 21.88 15.94 1.03
N GLU A 352 22.55 17.00 0.60
CA GLU A 352 23.85 16.94 -0.04
C GLU A 352 24.83 17.82 0.71
N ASP A 353 25.86 17.22 1.27
CA ASP A 353 26.97 17.88 1.94
C ASP A 353 28.30 17.15 1.66
N GLU A 354 29.34 17.45 2.42
CA GLU A 354 30.66 16.80 2.29
C GLU A 354 30.61 15.32 2.68
N ASN A 355 29.62 14.88 3.48
CA ASN A 355 29.54 13.55 4.10
C ASN A 355 28.60 12.60 3.39
N GLY A 356 27.58 13.12 2.67
CA GLY A 356 26.61 12.32 1.98
C GLY A 356 26.03 12.98 0.71
N ARG A 357 25.34 12.18 -0.09
CA ARG A 357 24.57 12.61 -1.27
C ARG A 357 23.28 11.82 -1.39
N ILE A 358 22.33 12.34 -2.17
CA ILE A 358 21.08 11.62 -2.50
C ILE A 358 20.93 11.38 -4.00
N GLU A 359 20.05 10.43 -4.29
CA GLU A 359 19.51 10.17 -5.62
C GLU A 359 17.99 10.03 -5.52
N ILE A 360 17.25 10.75 -6.36
CA ILE A 360 15.80 10.64 -6.43
C ILE A 360 15.46 9.39 -7.25
N LEU A 361 14.69 8.49 -6.66
CA LEU A 361 14.26 7.23 -7.29
C LEU A 361 12.83 7.29 -7.80
N GLY A 362 11.97 8.02 -7.10
CA GLY A 362 10.57 8.13 -7.46
C GLY A 362 9.92 9.35 -6.85
N ILE A 363 8.97 9.93 -7.58
CA ILE A 363 8.16 11.05 -7.13
C ILE A 363 6.73 10.86 -7.63
N GLY A 364 5.75 11.08 -6.78
CA GLY A 364 4.33 11.05 -7.12
C GLY A 364 3.59 12.14 -6.36
N ASP A 365 2.74 12.87 -7.06
CA ASP A 365 1.89 13.88 -6.43
C ASP A 365 0.80 13.24 -5.58
N ALA A 366 0.28 14.02 -4.64
CA ALA A 366 -0.88 13.64 -3.85
C ALA A 366 -2.14 13.60 -4.71
N LEU A 367 -3.03 12.66 -4.40
CA LEU A 367 -4.42 12.71 -4.82
C LEU A 367 -5.22 13.48 -3.75
N PHE A 368 -6.11 14.38 -4.18
CA PHE A 368 -6.97 15.07 -3.24
C PHE A 368 -8.27 15.55 -3.88
N PHE A 369 -9.37 15.19 -3.26
CA PHE A 369 -10.71 15.70 -3.54
C PHE A 369 -11.26 16.40 -2.30
N PRO A 370 -11.81 17.63 -2.41
CA PRO A 370 -12.48 18.28 -1.28
C PRO A 370 -13.59 17.38 -0.71
N ARG A 371 -13.76 17.37 0.61
CA ARG A 371 -14.81 16.56 1.27
C ARG A 371 -16.21 16.86 0.76
N GLU A 372 -16.45 18.10 0.32
CA GLU A 372 -17.72 18.58 -0.21
C GLU A 372 -17.91 18.30 -1.69
N SER A 373 -16.94 17.66 -2.35
CA SER A 373 -17.06 17.32 -3.77
C SER A 373 -18.23 16.35 -4.03
N PRO A 374 -18.88 16.42 -5.19
CA PRO A 374 -19.97 15.51 -5.52
C PRO A 374 -19.58 14.03 -5.40
N LEU A 375 -18.36 13.67 -5.82
CA LEU A 375 -17.84 12.31 -5.74
C LEU A 375 -17.74 11.81 -4.30
N VAL A 376 -17.09 12.58 -3.42
CA VAL A 376 -16.93 12.23 -1.99
C VAL A 376 -18.29 12.12 -1.31
N ASN A 377 -19.17 13.09 -1.56
CA ASN A 377 -20.53 13.08 -0.99
C ASN A 377 -21.35 11.87 -1.45
N ALA A 378 -21.26 11.48 -2.73
CA ALA A 378 -22.00 10.34 -3.28
C ALA A 378 -21.56 9.02 -2.60
N LEU A 379 -20.26 8.82 -2.44
CA LEU A 379 -19.69 7.61 -1.83
C LEU A 379 -19.93 7.59 -0.31
N TYR A 380 -19.65 8.70 0.38
CA TYR A 380 -19.90 8.78 1.82
C TYR A 380 -21.39 8.58 2.17
N LYS A 381 -22.29 9.15 1.34
CA LYS A 381 -23.72 8.91 1.49
C LYS A 381 -24.09 7.44 1.33
N ALA A 382 -23.52 6.74 0.35
CA ALA A 382 -23.76 5.31 0.16
C ALA A 382 -23.37 4.50 1.40
N TYR A 383 -22.19 4.78 1.97
CA TYR A 383 -21.72 4.15 3.18
C TYR A 383 -22.67 4.41 4.37
N THR A 384 -23.01 5.67 4.62
CA THR A 384 -23.85 6.04 5.78
C THR A 384 -25.29 5.52 5.65
N ASP A 385 -25.85 5.50 4.44
CA ASP A 385 -27.21 5.00 4.20
C ASP A 385 -27.33 3.48 4.46
N VAL A 386 -26.27 2.73 4.16
CA VAL A 386 -26.27 1.27 4.32
C VAL A 386 -25.87 0.85 5.74
N THR A 387 -24.80 1.44 6.27
CA THR A 387 -24.23 1.02 7.56
C THR A 387 -24.86 1.73 8.76
N GLY A 388 -25.41 2.93 8.56
CA GLY A 388 -25.85 3.82 9.62
C GLY A 388 -24.71 4.51 10.37
N ASP A 389 -23.46 4.27 9.99
CA ASP A 389 -22.28 4.86 10.62
C ASP A 389 -22.07 6.30 10.14
N THR A 390 -22.31 7.24 11.03
CA THR A 390 -22.08 8.67 10.79
C THR A 390 -20.91 9.22 11.62
N GLU A 391 -20.28 8.40 12.44
CA GLU A 391 -19.16 8.81 13.28
C GLU A 391 -17.85 8.85 12.49
N ASN A 392 -17.57 7.81 11.71
CA ASN A 392 -16.42 7.75 10.83
C ASN A 392 -16.60 8.72 9.66
N LYS A 393 -15.56 9.48 9.32
CA LYS A 393 -15.58 10.52 8.29
C LYS A 393 -14.59 10.19 7.16
N PRO A 394 -14.83 10.76 5.95
CA PRO A 394 -13.84 10.68 4.88
C PRO A 394 -12.45 11.09 5.36
N MET A 395 -11.44 10.31 5.00
CA MET A 395 -10.07 10.45 5.52
C MET A 395 -9.04 10.57 4.40
N VAL A 396 -7.82 10.96 4.80
CA VAL A 396 -6.63 10.96 3.96
C VAL A 396 -5.67 9.88 4.46
N ILE A 397 -5.11 9.08 3.55
CA ILE A 397 -4.14 8.04 3.87
C ILE A 397 -2.74 8.36 3.35
N GLY A 398 -1.76 7.69 3.91
CA GLY A 398 -0.37 7.80 3.45
C GLY A 398 0.02 6.80 2.37
N GLY A 399 -0.85 5.81 2.07
CA GLY A 399 -0.69 4.87 0.98
C GLY A 399 -1.08 5.45 -0.37
N GLY A 400 -1.08 4.61 -1.39
CA GLY A 400 -1.57 4.94 -2.72
C GLY A 400 -2.28 3.72 -3.30
N THR A 401 -3.27 3.95 -4.13
CA THR A 401 -4.09 2.93 -4.80
C THR A 401 -4.21 3.28 -6.29
N TYR A 402 -4.96 2.51 -7.06
CA TYR A 402 -5.29 2.86 -8.44
C TYR A 402 -5.95 4.25 -8.59
N ALA A 403 -6.46 4.84 -7.51
CA ALA A 403 -6.98 6.19 -7.55
C ALA A 403 -5.93 7.23 -7.98
N LYS A 404 -4.63 6.99 -7.75
CA LYS A 404 -3.56 7.84 -8.27
C LYS A 404 -3.25 7.60 -9.74
N SER A 405 -3.56 6.43 -10.26
CA SER A 405 -3.24 6.03 -11.63
C SER A 405 -4.37 6.33 -12.61
N LEU A 406 -5.59 6.49 -12.11
CA LEU A 406 -6.80 6.78 -12.89
C LEU A 406 -7.36 8.15 -12.51
N LYS A 407 -8.01 8.82 -13.45
CA LYS A 407 -8.66 10.10 -13.17
C LYS A 407 -10.08 9.90 -12.61
N ASN A 408 -10.53 10.88 -11.84
CA ASN A 408 -11.92 11.01 -11.37
C ASN A 408 -12.39 9.89 -10.45
N ILE A 409 -11.48 9.19 -9.79
CA ILE A 409 -11.81 8.15 -8.81
C ILE A 409 -11.09 8.39 -7.48
N ILE A 410 -11.64 7.82 -6.40
CA ILE A 410 -11.03 7.79 -5.07
C ILE A 410 -11.13 6.39 -4.50
N ALA A 411 -10.36 6.09 -3.43
CA ALA A 411 -10.47 4.80 -2.78
C ALA A 411 -11.68 4.73 -1.82
N PHE A 412 -12.37 3.56 -1.77
CA PHE A 412 -13.63 3.40 -1.08
C PHE A 412 -13.89 1.96 -0.65
N GLY A 413 -13.55 1.65 0.61
CA GLY A 413 -13.77 0.33 1.21
C GLY A 413 -12.95 -0.81 0.58
N PRO A 414 -13.16 -2.08 0.99
CA PRO A 414 -14.21 -2.49 1.94
C PRO A 414 -13.78 -2.63 3.42
N GLU A 415 -12.53 -2.33 3.75
CA GLU A 415 -12.04 -2.51 5.11
C GLU A 415 -12.89 -1.72 6.11
N LYS A 416 -13.39 -2.40 7.15
CA LYS A 416 -14.17 -1.75 8.21
C LYS A 416 -13.23 -1.06 9.20
N PRO A 417 -13.58 0.14 9.69
CA PRO A 417 -12.80 0.81 10.71
C PRO A 417 -12.56 -0.06 11.94
N GLY A 418 -11.32 -0.10 12.41
CA GLY A 418 -10.92 -0.78 13.64
C GLY A 418 -10.68 -2.28 13.52
N ILE A 419 -10.73 -2.87 12.31
CA ILE A 419 -10.37 -4.26 12.06
C ILE A 419 -9.03 -4.30 11.34
N ASP A 420 -8.08 -5.08 11.86
CA ASP A 420 -6.83 -5.40 11.18
C ASP A 420 -7.04 -6.69 10.37
N TYR A 421 -7.19 -6.55 9.06
CA TYR A 421 -7.41 -7.66 8.12
C TYR A 421 -6.11 -8.41 7.77
N ARG A 422 -4.98 -8.04 8.37
CA ARG A 422 -3.66 -8.64 8.15
C ARG A 422 -3.20 -8.55 6.68
N ILE A 423 -3.58 -7.49 6.01
CA ILE A 423 -3.16 -7.19 4.63
C ILE A 423 -1.62 -7.22 4.56
N HIS A 424 -1.06 -7.79 3.50
CA HIS A 424 0.38 -8.01 3.29
C HIS A 424 1.06 -8.90 4.33
N SER A 425 0.30 -9.52 5.23
CA SER A 425 0.80 -10.41 6.29
C SER A 425 0.30 -11.85 6.11
N ALA A 426 0.87 -12.78 6.86
CA ALA A 426 0.35 -14.16 6.92
C ALA A 426 -1.03 -14.18 7.58
N ASP A 427 -1.87 -15.14 7.16
CA ASP A 427 -3.26 -15.30 7.60
C ASP A 427 -4.14 -14.07 7.32
N GLU A 428 -3.93 -13.42 6.18
CA GLU A 428 -4.87 -12.43 5.63
C GLU A 428 -6.27 -13.05 5.54
N PHE A 429 -7.29 -12.28 5.87
CA PHE A 429 -8.67 -12.77 5.89
C PHE A 429 -9.68 -11.70 5.49
N ILE A 430 -10.86 -12.15 5.05
CA ILE A 430 -12.05 -11.30 4.88
C ILE A 430 -13.19 -11.85 5.75
N LEU A 431 -14.13 -10.98 6.15
CA LEU A 431 -15.31 -11.37 6.90
C LEU A 431 -16.49 -11.62 5.95
N VAL A 432 -17.13 -12.78 6.02
CA VAL A 432 -18.31 -13.13 5.22
C VAL A 432 -19.45 -12.10 5.42
N SER A 433 -19.66 -11.68 6.66
CA SER A 433 -20.63 -10.61 6.99
C SER A 433 -20.23 -9.26 6.41
N GLY A 434 -18.91 -8.99 6.32
CA GLY A 434 -18.35 -7.81 5.69
C GLY A 434 -18.61 -7.77 4.20
N MET A 435 -18.37 -8.89 3.51
CA MET A 435 -18.62 -9.02 2.06
C MET A 435 -20.07 -8.67 1.70
N ALA A 436 -21.02 -9.22 2.45
CA ALA A 436 -22.45 -8.95 2.20
C ALA A 436 -22.81 -7.46 2.39
N GLU A 437 -22.21 -6.80 3.37
CA GLU A 437 -22.39 -5.37 3.61
C GLU A 437 -21.72 -4.53 2.53
N ALA A 438 -20.49 -4.85 2.13
CA ALA A 438 -19.75 -4.16 1.08
C ALA A 438 -20.46 -4.19 -0.26
N VAL A 439 -21.04 -5.32 -0.65
CA VAL A 439 -21.89 -5.45 -1.86
C VAL A 439 -23.05 -4.45 -1.84
N LEU A 440 -23.71 -4.27 -0.68
CA LEU A 440 -24.80 -3.28 -0.54
C LEU A 440 -24.28 -1.85 -0.65
N VAL A 441 -23.16 -1.54 0.00
CA VAL A 441 -22.54 -0.22 -0.04
C VAL A 441 -22.11 0.12 -1.45
N TYR A 442 -21.49 -0.81 -2.18
CA TYR A 442 -21.06 -0.60 -3.57
C TYR A 442 -22.25 -0.46 -4.52
N MET A 443 -23.32 -1.24 -4.34
CA MET A 443 -24.53 -1.07 -5.13
C MET A 443 -25.14 0.33 -4.94
N GLU A 444 -25.20 0.84 -3.72
CA GLU A 444 -25.72 2.18 -3.44
C GLU A 444 -24.74 3.26 -3.93
N ALA A 445 -23.43 3.03 -3.82
CA ALA A 445 -22.42 3.91 -4.39
C ALA A 445 -22.58 4.06 -5.91
N ILE A 446 -22.73 2.96 -6.64
CA ILE A 446 -22.95 3.00 -8.09
C ILE A 446 -24.23 3.81 -8.42
N LYS A 447 -25.32 3.62 -7.69
CA LYS A 447 -26.56 4.40 -7.89
C LYS A 447 -26.33 5.90 -7.69
N ASN A 448 -25.62 6.27 -6.61
CA ASN A 448 -25.33 7.67 -6.32
C ASN A 448 -24.41 8.28 -7.39
N LEU A 449 -23.42 7.53 -7.91
CA LEU A 449 -22.54 7.96 -8.99
C LEU A 449 -23.23 8.08 -10.35
N LEU A 450 -24.23 7.26 -10.61
CA LEU A 450 -25.07 7.40 -11.81
C LEU A 450 -25.90 8.69 -11.80
N ALA A 451 -26.12 9.30 -10.62
CA ALA A 451 -26.93 10.49 -10.44
C ALA A 451 -26.12 11.81 -10.50
N ILE A 452 -24.80 11.77 -10.46
CA ILE A 452 -23.92 12.94 -10.57
C ILE A 452 -23.20 12.97 -11.96
#